data_9bbdd35bcb055cb4d19a1213a8654609
#
_entry.id   9bbdd35bcb055cb4d19a1213a8654609
#
_cell.length_a   1.000
_cell.length_b   1.000
_cell.length_c   1.000
_cell.angle_alpha   90.00
_cell.angle_beta   90.00
_cell.angle_gamma   90.00
#
_symmetry.space_group_name_H-M   'P 1'
#
loop_
_entity.id
_entity.type
_entity.pdbx_description
1 polymer ?
#
loop_
_entity_poly.entity_id
_entity_poly.type
_entity_poly.pdbx_seq_one_letter_code
_entity_poly.pdbx_strand_id
1 'polypeptide(L)'
;MEIETVFEYWCEKLRITPQWDIRLELVRDPNWRKTGDFKIDPTDRKAILLLNVINPKQENLEEVIVHELMHIKLYPLDQVCESLITSNFKEGSNAWNFAYTQFFENLETTVEELTKCFLFEFADNKELSYGRCRKQKSFNELYEGLQAIK
;
A
#
# COMPACT_ATOMS: atom_id res chain seq x y z
N MET A 1 -8.02 -20.50 -3.65
CA MET A 1 -7.83 -20.35 -2.18
C MET A 1 -8.83 -19.33 -1.73
N GLU A 2 -9.52 -19.54 -0.62
CA GLU A 2 -10.46 -18.56 -0.09
C GLU A 2 -9.70 -17.31 0.37
N ILE A 3 -10.27 -16.14 0.20
CA ILE A 3 -9.58 -14.87 0.42
C ILE A 3 -9.18 -14.68 1.89
N GLU A 4 -9.97 -15.22 2.80
CA GLU A 4 -9.70 -15.25 4.23
C GLU A 4 -8.43 -16.06 4.54
N THR A 5 -8.24 -17.21 3.88
CA THR A 5 -7.03 -18.04 4.04
C THR A 5 -5.78 -17.31 3.51
N VAL A 6 -5.92 -16.58 2.41
CA VAL A 6 -4.84 -15.74 1.87
C VAL A 6 -4.46 -14.64 2.86
N PHE A 7 -5.47 -13.97 3.42
CA PHE A 7 -5.26 -12.94 4.42
C PHE A 7 -4.54 -13.46 5.68
N GLU A 8 -5.01 -14.59 6.23
CA GLU A 8 -4.39 -15.21 7.41
C GLU A 8 -2.94 -15.60 7.13
N TYR A 9 -2.67 -16.25 5.99
CA TYR A 9 -1.31 -16.59 5.55
C TYR A 9 -0.39 -15.38 5.55
N TRP A 10 -0.81 -14.26 4.97
CA TRP A 10 0.00 -13.06 4.89
C TRP A 10 0.15 -12.35 6.23
N CYS A 11 -0.86 -12.37 7.08
CA CYS A 11 -0.75 -11.86 8.45
C CYS A 11 0.34 -12.59 9.25
N GLU A 12 0.43 -13.91 9.11
CA GLU A 12 1.48 -14.71 9.74
C GLU A 12 2.84 -14.47 9.08
N LYS A 13 2.90 -14.53 7.73
CA LYS A 13 4.14 -14.37 6.96
C LYS A 13 4.80 -13.03 7.20
N LEU A 14 4.03 -11.96 7.25
CA LEU A 14 4.49 -10.61 7.53
C LEU A 14 4.60 -10.30 9.03
N ARG A 15 4.29 -11.28 9.89
CA ARG A 15 4.32 -11.11 11.34
C ARG A 15 3.47 -9.93 11.82
N ILE A 16 2.31 -9.78 11.24
CA ILE A 16 1.28 -8.89 11.77
C ILE A 16 0.69 -9.54 13.02
N THR A 17 0.26 -10.78 12.92
CA THR A 17 -0.11 -11.61 14.06
C THR A 17 1.15 -12.22 14.71
N PRO A 18 1.28 -12.26 16.02
CA PRO A 18 0.30 -11.91 17.05
C PRO A 18 0.38 -10.44 17.54
N GLN A 19 1.10 -9.56 16.87
CA GLN A 19 1.33 -8.19 17.37
C GLN A 19 0.10 -7.30 17.24
N TRP A 20 -0.79 -7.62 16.29
CA TRP A 20 -2.02 -6.91 16.00
C TRP A 20 -3.23 -7.84 16.08
N ASP A 21 -4.31 -7.39 16.69
CA ASP A 21 -5.63 -7.97 16.50
C ASP A 21 -6.20 -7.38 15.21
N ILE A 22 -6.12 -8.15 14.12
CA ILE A 22 -6.51 -7.70 12.79
C ILE A 22 -7.61 -8.58 12.22
N ARG A 23 -8.55 -7.95 11.52
CA ARG A 23 -9.68 -8.61 10.86
C ARG A 23 -9.77 -8.19 9.41
N LEU A 24 -10.24 -9.10 8.57
CA LEU A 24 -10.62 -8.83 7.20
C LEU A 24 -12.12 -8.53 7.13
N GLU A 25 -12.49 -7.46 6.44
CA GLU A 25 -13.88 -7.13 6.11
C GLU A 25 -14.03 -7.03 4.59
N LEU A 26 -14.90 -7.85 4.02
CA LEU A 26 -15.19 -7.86 2.59
C LEU A 26 -16.27 -6.82 2.28
N VAL A 27 -15.87 -5.74 1.63
CA VAL A 27 -16.76 -4.64 1.26
C VAL A 27 -17.55 -5.03 0.01
N ARG A 28 -18.89 -5.04 0.14
CA ARG A 28 -19.83 -5.40 -0.92
C ARG A 28 -20.68 -4.20 -1.40
N ASP A 29 -20.22 -2.98 -1.14
CA ASP A 29 -20.88 -1.77 -1.60
C ASP A 29 -20.38 -1.41 -3.02
N PRO A 30 -21.23 -1.42 -4.06
CA PRO A 30 -20.85 -1.08 -5.42
C PRO A 30 -20.42 0.38 -5.59
N ASN A 31 -20.76 1.26 -4.63
CA ASN A 31 -20.37 2.66 -4.65
C ASN A 31 -19.02 2.92 -3.98
N TRP A 32 -18.46 1.93 -3.29
CA TRP A 32 -17.15 2.07 -2.67
C TRP A 32 -16.05 2.00 -3.73
N ARG A 33 -15.30 3.07 -3.87
CA ARG A 33 -14.38 3.27 -5.00
C ARG A 33 -12.94 2.83 -4.75
N LYS A 34 -12.61 2.50 -3.49
CA LYS A 34 -11.28 1.98 -3.15
C LYS A 34 -11.21 0.48 -3.47
N THR A 35 -10.02 -0.03 -3.70
CA THR A 35 -9.77 -1.47 -3.87
C THR A 35 -9.48 -2.12 -2.53
N GLY A 36 -8.66 -1.48 -1.72
CA GLY A 36 -8.36 -1.81 -0.34
C GLY A 36 -8.31 -0.55 0.51
N ASP A 37 -8.37 -0.74 1.81
CA ASP A 37 -8.15 0.31 2.81
C ASP A 37 -7.96 -0.37 4.18
N PHE A 38 -7.50 0.37 5.17
CA PHE A 38 -7.46 -0.13 6.54
C PHE A 38 -7.94 0.91 7.53
N LYS A 39 -8.49 0.41 8.63
CA LYS A 39 -8.77 1.20 9.84
C LYS A 39 -7.89 0.68 10.95
N ILE A 40 -7.26 1.57 11.67
CA ILE A 40 -6.25 1.19 12.65
C ILE A 40 -6.42 1.97 13.95
N ASP A 41 -6.30 1.25 15.06
CA ASP A 41 -6.11 1.80 16.40
C ASP A 41 -4.72 1.39 16.88
N PRO A 42 -3.73 2.29 16.82
CA PRO A 42 -2.36 1.96 17.19
C PRO A 42 -2.19 1.79 18.71
N THR A 43 -3.06 2.36 19.52
CA THR A 43 -3.00 2.28 20.98
C THR A 43 -3.30 0.87 21.45
N ASP A 44 -4.40 0.31 20.95
CA ASP A 44 -4.83 -1.05 21.26
C ASP A 44 -4.30 -2.11 20.27
N ARG A 45 -3.55 -1.69 19.26
CA ARG A 45 -3.05 -2.54 18.18
C ARG A 45 -4.16 -3.36 17.51
N LYS A 46 -5.23 -2.69 17.17
CA LYS A 46 -6.36 -3.25 16.42
C LYS A 46 -6.41 -2.67 15.03
N ALA A 47 -6.69 -3.51 14.05
CA ALA A 47 -6.86 -3.08 12.67
C ALA A 47 -7.97 -3.84 11.96
N ILE A 48 -8.60 -3.20 10.99
CA ILE A 48 -9.53 -3.83 10.06
C ILE A 48 -9.03 -3.53 8.66
N LEU A 49 -8.75 -4.58 7.90
CA LEU A 49 -8.47 -4.46 6.48
C LEU A 49 -9.77 -4.57 5.71
N LEU A 50 -10.09 -3.55 4.93
CA LEU A 50 -11.27 -3.48 4.08
C LEU A 50 -10.86 -3.89 2.66
N LEU A 51 -11.54 -4.85 2.07
CA LEU A 51 -11.25 -5.36 0.74
C LEU A 51 -12.49 -5.31 -0.16
N ASN A 52 -12.40 -4.64 -1.30
CA ASN A 52 -13.47 -4.58 -2.28
C ASN A 52 -13.54 -5.88 -3.08
N VAL A 53 -14.66 -6.58 -2.99
CA VAL A 53 -14.88 -7.86 -3.69
C VAL A 53 -15.96 -7.76 -4.77
N ILE A 54 -16.53 -6.57 -5.01
CA ILE A 54 -17.56 -6.37 -6.01
C ILE A 54 -17.00 -5.79 -7.32
N ASN A 55 -16.23 -4.72 -7.20
CA ASN A 55 -15.67 -4.02 -8.34
C ASN A 55 -14.23 -3.50 -8.04
N PRO A 56 -13.32 -4.38 -7.63
CA PRO A 56 -11.96 -3.97 -7.35
C PRO A 56 -11.30 -3.44 -8.62
N LYS A 57 -10.52 -2.37 -8.49
CA LYS A 57 -9.72 -1.83 -9.60
C LYS A 57 -8.52 -2.72 -9.95
N GLN A 58 -8.19 -3.64 -9.05
CA GLN A 58 -7.11 -4.60 -9.16
C GLN A 58 -7.69 -6.01 -9.12
N GLU A 59 -7.30 -6.84 -10.07
CA GLU A 59 -7.79 -8.21 -10.17
C GLU A 59 -7.12 -9.15 -9.15
N ASN A 60 -5.85 -8.88 -8.83
CA ASN A 60 -5.10 -9.68 -7.85
C ASN A 60 -5.36 -9.18 -6.43
N LEU A 61 -6.36 -9.75 -5.76
CA LEU A 61 -6.72 -9.39 -4.40
C LEU A 61 -5.64 -9.77 -3.36
N GLU A 62 -4.83 -10.78 -3.63
CA GLU A 62 -3.67 -11.13 -2.79
C GLU A 62 -2.68 -9.96 -2.74
N GLU A 63 -2.39 -9.35 -3.88
CA GLU A 63 -1.50 -8.19 -3.96
C GLU A 63 -2.06 -6.98 -3.20
N VAL A 64 -3.37 -6.77 -3.25
CA VAL A 64 -4.05 -5.72 -2.46
C VAL A 64 -3.91 -5.98 -0.97
N ILE A 65 -4.13 -7.22 -0.53
CA ILE A 65 -3.97 -7.59 0.88
C ILE A 65 -2.55 -7.30 1.37
N VAL A 66 -1.54 -7.72 0.64
CA VAL A 66 -0.13 -7.48 1.02
C VAL A 66 0.18 -6.00 1.06
N HIS A 67 -0.30 -5.22 0.09
CA HIS A 67 -0.14 -3.76 0.04
C HIS A 67 -0.70 -3.09 1.30
N GLU A 68 -1.94 -3.39 1.67
CA GLU A 68 -2.56 -2.81 2.86
C GLU A 68 -1.87 -3.26 4.17
N LEU A 69 -1.42 -4.52 4.24
CA LEU A 69 -0.63 -5.01 5.38
C LEU A 69 0.73 -4.31 5.49
N MET A 70 1.34 -3.91 4.38
CA MET A 70 2.57 -3.10 4.40
C MET A 70 2.33 -1.71 4.99
N HIS A 71 1.20 -1.07 4.72
CA HIS A 71 0.84 0.18 5.38
C HIS A 71 0.78 0.02 6.91
N ILE A 72 0.25 -1.09 7.42
CA ILE A 72 0.24 -1.36 8.86
C ILE A 72 1.67 -1.51 9.41
N LYS A 73 2.57 -2.15 8.66
CA LYS A 73 3.99 -2.28 9.04
C LYS A 73 4.71 -0.93 9.11
N LEU A 74 4.42 -0.06 8.17
CA LEU A 74 5.04 1.27 8.06
C LEU A 74 4.31 2.34 8.88
N TYR A 75 3.19 2.00 9.51
CA TYR A 75 2.33 2.95 10.20
C TYR A 75 3.05 3.83 11.23
N PRO A 76 3.97 3.32 12.07
CA PRO A 76 4.69 4.17 13.01
C PRO A 76 5.53 5.25 12.31
N LEU A 77 6.15 4.92 11.19
CA LEU A 77 6.94 5.87 10.39
C LEU A 77 6.05 6.86 9.66
N ASP A 78 4.95 6.39 9.07
CA ASP A 78 3.90 7.19 8.46
C ASP A 78 3.41 8.28 9.42
N GLN A 79 3.04 7.90 10.64
CA GLN A 79 2.51 8.82 11.65
C GLN A 79 3.53 9.85 12.13
N VAL A 80 4.80 9.48 12.22
CA VAL A 80 5.87 10.46 12.53
C VAL A 80 6.00 11.49 11.41
N CYS A 81 6.01 11.05 10.15
CA CYS A 81 6.11 11.96 9.00
C CYS A 81 4.89 12.89 8.90
N GLU A 82 3.69 12.34 9.02
CA GLU A 82 2.46 13.13 8.99
C GLU A 82 2.41 14.15 10.12
N SER A 83 2.77 13.76 11.34
CA SER A 83 2.83 14.64 12.49
C SER A 83 3.86 15.77 12.32
N LEU A 84 5.02 15.48 11.74
CA LEU A 84 6.03 16.49 11.43
C LEU A 84 5.51 17.51 10.42
N ILE A 85 4.82 17.05 9.38
CA ILE A 85 4.26 17.94 8.35
C ILE A 85 3.16 18.82 8.94
N THR A 86 2.20 18.22 9.63
CA THR A 86 1.05 18.96 10.18
C THR A 86 1.41 19.90 11.32
N SER A 87 2.48 19.61 12.07
CA SER A 87 2.95 20.48 13.16
C SER A 87 3.80 21.65 12.68
N ASN A 88 4.44 21.56 11.51
CA ASN A 88 5.36 22.59 11.02
C ASN A 88 4.78 23.45 9.90
N PHE A 89 3.76 22.98 9.20
CA PHE A 89 3.17 23.71 8.08
C PHE A 89 1.66 23.89 8.29
N LYS A 90 1.18 25.06 7.92
CA LYS A 90 -0.27 25.32 7.94
C LYS A 90 -0.95 24.45 6.86
N GLU A 91 -1.93 23.68 7.26
CA GLU A 91 -2.73 22.86 6.34
C GLU A 91 -3.27 23.70 5.17
N GLY A 92 -3.15 23.16 3.96
CA GLY A 92 -3.54 23.84 2.72
C GLY A 92 -2.58 24.90 2.21
N SER A 93 -1.47 25.21 2.93
CA SER A 93 -0.42 26.08 2.41
C SER A 93 0.38 25.36 1.31
N ASN A 94 1.08 26.13 0.46
CA ASN A 94 1.95 25.56 -0.58
C ASN A 94 3.03 24.63 0.00
N ALA A 95 3.61 25.02 1.14
CA ALA A 95 4.63 24.22 1.83
C ALA A 95 4.04 22.91 2.37
N TRP A 96 2.86 22.96 2.96
CA TRP A 96 2.16 21.77 3.43
C TRP A 96 1.81 20.83 2.26
N ASN A 97 1.20 21.36 1.20
CA ASN A 97 0.85 20.58 0.01
C ASN A 97 2.08 19.90 -0.60
N PHE A 98 3.18 20.62 -0.71
CA PHE A 98 4.44 20.07 -1.23
C PHE A 98 4.97 18.95 -0.33
N ALA A 99 5.11 19.21 0.97
CA ALA A 99 5.65 18.23 1.91
C ALA A 99 4.75 16.97 2.00
N TYR A 100 3.44 17.15 2.07
CA TYR A 100 2.49 16.05 2.14
C TYR A 100 2.48 15.21 0.86
N THR A 101 2.52 15.84 -0.32
CA THR A 101 2.59 15.14 -1.60
C THR A 101 3.88 14.31 -1.70
N GLN A 102 5.03 14.90 -1.34
CA GLN A 102 6.30 14.18 -1.33
C GLN A 102 6.27 12.98 -0.39
N PHE A 103 5.77 13.17 0.82
CA PHE A 103 5.63 12.09 1.80
C PHE A 103 4.73 10.98 1.27
N PHE A 104 3.52 11.32 0.83
CA PHE A 104 2.53 10.34 0.41
C PHE A 104 2.97 9.54 -0.84
N GLU A 105 3.52 10.21 -1.84
CA GLU A 105 4.00 9.54 -3.06
C GLU A 105 5.16 8.58 -2.78
N ASN A 106 6.07 8.96 -1.89
CA ASN A 106 7.18 8.09 -1.51
C ASN A 106 6.74 6.94 -0.60
N LEU A 107 5.78 7.16 0.29
CA LEU A 107 5.16 6.10 1.09
C LEU A 107 4.52 5.06 0.18
N GLU A 108 3.66 5.48 -0.75
CA GLU A 108 2.98 4.59 -1.69
C GLU A 108 3.98 3.80 -2.56
N THR A 109 5.01 4.47 -3.06
CA THR A 109 6.06 3.81 -3.85
C THR A 109 6.79 2.77 -3.04
N THR A 110 7.15 3.07 -1.79
CA THR A 110 7.84 2.15 -0.88
C THR A 110 6.96 0.95 -0.53
N VAL A 111 5.70 1.19 -0.19
CA VAL A 111 4.72 0.13 0.08
C VAL A 111 4.60 -0.80 -1.12
N GLU A 112 4.45 -0.24 -2.31
CA GLU A 112 4.29 -1.01 -3.55
C GLU A 112 5.52 -1.85 -3.88
N GLU A 113 6.73 -1.30 -3.74
CA GLU A 113 7.97 -2.03 -3.97
C GLU A 113 8.15 -3.17 -2.96
N LEU A 114 7.90 -2.93 -1.68
CA LEU A 114 7.95 -3.98 -0.65
C LEU A 114 6.90 -5.07 -0.91
N THR A 115 5.68 -4.69 -1.29
CA THR A 115 4.62 -5.62 -1.65
C THR A 115 5.09 -6.57 -2.75
N LYS A 116 5.68 -6.05 -3.82
CA LYS A 116 6.19 -6.86 -4.93
C LYS A 116 7.34 -7.77 -4.51
N CYS A 117 8.26 -7.29 -3.69
CA CYS A 117 9.33 -8.12 -3.15
C CYS A 117 8.78 -9.33 -2.38
N PHE A 118 7.81 -9.12 -1.50
CA PHE A 118 7.22 -10.20 -0.71
C PHE A 118 6.39 -11.16 -1.56
N LEU A 119 5.61 -10.65 -2.49
CA LEU A 119 4.84 -11.50 -3.40
C LEU A 119 5.76 -12.34 -4.29
N PHE A 120 6.81 -11.74 -4.82
CA PHE A 120 7.75 -12.45 -5.67
C PHE A 120 8.46 -13.60 -4.94
N GLU A 121 8.74 -13.41 -3.66
CA GLU A 121 9.39 -14.44 -2.84
C GLU A 121 8.41 -15.50 -2.33
N PHE A 122 7.23 -15.11 -1.86
CA PHE A 122 6.38 -15.96 -1.04
C PHE A 122 5.01 -16.31 -1.65
N ALA A 123 4.53 -15.58 -2.67
CA ALA A 123 3.27 -15.92 -3.30
C ALA A 123 3.42 -17.10 -4.26
N ASP A 124 2.36 -17.89 -4.41
CA ASP A 124 2.30 -18.95 -5.39
C ASP A 124 2.20 -18.39 -6.82
N ASN A 125 1.39 -17.35 -7.00
CA ASN A 125 1.29 -16.62 -8.26
C ASN A 125 2.29 -15.46 -8.28
N LYS A 126 3.21 -15.50 -9.24
CA LYS A 126 4.23 -14.46 -9.45
C LYS A 126 3.78 -13.38 -10.45
N GLU A 127 2.56 -13.48 -10.98
CA GLU A 127 2.01 -12.47 -11.88
C GLU A 127 1.50 -11.27 -11.08
N LEU A 128 2.22 -10.15 -11.20
CA LEU A 128 1.83 -8.89 -10.58
C LEU A 128 0.84 -8.16 -11.49
N SER A 129 -0.39 -7.99 -11.02
CA SER A 129 -1.45 -7.28 -11.74
C SER A 129 -1.51 -5.80 -11.39
N TYR A 130 -0.77 -5.41 -10.37
CA TYR A 130 -0.91 -4.16 -9.66
C TYR A 130 0.23 -3.18 -9.94
N GLY A 131 -0.13 -1.93 -10.12
CA GLY A 131 0.68 -0.79 -9.83
C GLY A 131 1.60 -0.24 -10.90
N ARG A 132 2.39 0.71 -10.46
CA ARG A 132 3.23 1.60 -11.27
C ARG A 132 4.31 0.87 -12.07
N CYS A 133 4.73 -0.32 -11.63
CA CYS A 133 5.77 -1.11 -12.29
C CYS A 133 5.24 -2.03 -13.39
N ARG A 134 3.94 -2.11 -13.63
CA ARG A 134 3.37 -2.95 -14.68
C ARG A 134 3.80 -2.50 -16.09
N LYS A 135 4.07 -1.20 -16.26
CA LYS A 135 4.65 -0.64 -17.48
C LYS A 135 5.99 0.00 -17.13
N GLN A 136 7.02 -0.82 -17.02
CA GLN A 136 8.37 -0.28 -16.93
C GLN A 136 8.70 0.40 -18.26
N LYS A 137 9.23 1.61 -18.18
CA LYS A 137 9.81 2.28 -19.34
C LYS A 137 11.02 1.48 -19.81
N SER A 138 11.14 1.31 -21.11
CA SER A 138 12.36 0.76 -21.70
C SER A 138 13.54 1.69 -21.41
N PHE A 139 14.77 1.17 -21.48
CA PHE A 139 15.97 2.00 -21.36
C PHE A 139 15.95 3.17 -22.34
N ASN A 140 15.48 2.96 -23.58
CA ASN A 140 15.41 4.00 -24.59
C ASN A 140 14.45 5.11 -24.17
N GLU A 141 13.28 4.78 -23.61
CA GLU A 141 12.33 5.77 -23.09
C GLU A 141 12.88 6.53 -21.88
N LEU A 142 13.68 5.89 -21.04
CA LEU A 142 14.35 6.55 -19.91
C LEU A 142 15.47 7.49 -20.38
N TYR A 143 16.18 7.13 -21.44
CA TYR A 143 17.28 7.93 -21.99
C TYR A 143 16.81 9.03 -22.94
N GLU A 144 15.55 9.05 -23.34
CA GLU A 144 15.02 10.03 -24.32
C GLU A 144 15.28 11.50 -23.93
N GLY A 145 15.29 11.81 -22.62
CA GLY A 145 15.63 13.13 -22.10
C GLY A 145 17.11 13.36 -21.78
N LEU A 146 17.95 12.31 -21.78
CA LEU A 146 19.37 12.37 -21.35
C LEU A 146 20.33 12.54 -22.51
N GLN A 147 19.92 12.32 -23.74
CA GLN A 147 20.75 12.51 -24.94
C GLN A 147 21.14 13.97 -25.20
N ALA A 148 20.52 14.91 -24.53
CA ALA A 148 20.82 16.35 -24.65
C ALA A 148 21.98 16.81 -23.76
N ILE A 149 22.50 15.94 -22.89
CA ILE A 149 23.67 16.22 -22.04
C ILE A 149 24.91 15.61 -22.70
N LYS A 150 25.42 16.31 -23.69
CA LYS A 150 26.77 16.08 -24.24
C LYS A 150 27.72 17.13 -23.72
#